data_9399aaf7e71bc59248dbf78d7d5ae8ac
#
_entry.id   9399aaf7e71bc59248dbf78d7d5ae8ac
#
_cell.length_a   1.000
_cell.length_b   1.000
_cell.length_c   1.000
_cell.angle_alpha   90.00
_cell.angle_beta   90.00
_cell.angle_gamma   90.00
#
_symmetry.space_group_name_H-M   'P 1'
#
loop_
_entity.id
_entity.type
_entity.pdbx_description
1 polymer ?
#
loop_
_entity_poly.entity_id
_entity_poly.type
_entity_poly.pdbx_seq_one_letter_code
_entity_poly.pdbx_strand_id
1 'polypeptide(L)'
;MEIILGVVMFTLIVLVLSGLILAARSKLVNAGDVVIEINNEADKQIRTPAGDKLLNTLTSNGIFVSSACGGGGSCGQCRVTVKEGGGDILPTELSHITKRDAKAGCRLACQVAVKQNMKIELPEEIFGVKKWECEVISNDNKATFIKELKLRIPEGEVVPFRAGGYIQIECPPHKVAYADFDVPDEYRSDWDKFNLFRYVSEVKEPTLRAYSMANYPEEKGIIMLNVRIATPPPKVPDAPPGIMSSYIWSLKPGDKVTISGPFGEFFAKETDAEMVFIGGGAGMAPMRSHIFDQLKRLHSTRKISFWYGARSLREMFYDEEFEQLARDNPNFTFHVALSDPLPEDNWTGHTGFIHNVLYENYLRDHPAPEDCEFYMCGPPVMNAAVIKMLKDLGVEDENILLDDFGG
;
A
#
# COMPACT_ATOMS: atom_id res chain seq x y z
N MET A 1 -36.22 -6.04 -51.25
CA MET A 1 -37.04 -5.00 -50.57
C MET A 1 -37.07 -5.24 -49.04
N GLU A 2 -37.25 -6.47 -48.57
CA GLU A 2 -37.35 -6.81 -47.14
C GLU A 2 -36.08 -6.48 -46.32
N ILE A 3 -34.88 -6.74 -46.87
CA ILE A 3 -33.59 -6.46 -46.19
C ILE A 3 -33.43 -4.96 -45.97
N ILE A 4 -33.77 -4.14 -46.96
CA ILE A 4 -33.68 -2.68 -46.86
C ILE A 4 -34.65 -2.15 -45.81
N LEU A 5 -35.88 -2.69 -45.79
CA LEU A 5 -36.89 -2.34 -44.78
C LEU A 5 -36.45 -2.73 -43.38
N GLY A 6 -35.82 -3.92 -43.22
CA GLY A 6 -35.25 -4.37 -41.96
C GLY A 6 -34.11 -3.46 -41.43
N VAL A 7 -33.21 -3.05 -42.32
CA VAL A 7 -32.12 -2.12 -41.95
C VAL A 7 -32.68 -0.76 -41.55
N VAL A 8 -33.65 -0.22 -42.32
CA VAL A 8 -34.28 1.07 -42.00
C VAL A 8 -35.02 1.02 -40.66
N MET A 9 -35.80 -0.04 -40.41
CA MET A 9 -36.50 -0.22 -39.13
C MET A 9 -35.53 -0.35 -37.95
N PHE A 10 -34.47 -1.14 -38.09
CA PHE A 10 -33.43 -1.28 -37.05
C PHE A 10 -32.76 0.03 -36.75
N THR A 11 -32.35 0.77 -37.79
CA THR A 11 -31.70 2.09 -37.61
C THR A 11 -32.63 3.08 -36.92
N LEU A 12 -33.92 3.08 -37.28
CA LEU A 12 -34.92 3.95 -36.66
C LEU A 12 -35.12 3.61 -35.17
N ILE A 13 -35.18 2.34 -34.82
CA ILE A 13 -35.28 1.88 -33.43
C ILE A 13 -34.06 2.34 -32.61
N VAL A 14 -32.84 2.15 -33.16
CA VAL A 14 -31.62 2.58 -32.49
C VAL A 14 -31.60 4.09 -32.29
N LEU A 15 -31.99 4.88 -33.28
CA LEU A 15 -32.04 6.35 -33.17
C LEU A 15 -33.09 6.81 -32.15
N VAL A 16 -34.27 6.19 -32.12
CA VAL A 16 -35.31 6.50 -31.12
C VAL A 16 -34.84 6.16 -29.71
N LEU A 17 -34.26 4.97 -29.50
CA LEU A 17 -33.72 4.56 -28.21
C LEU A 17 -32.58 5.49 -27.75
N SER A 18 -31.67 5.82 -28.67
CA SER A 18 -30.58 6.77 -28.37
C SER A 18 -31.10 8.16 -28.00
N GLY A 19 -32.13 8.64 -28.75
CA GLY A 19 -32.79 9.90 -28.44
C GLY A 19 -33.48 9.89 -27.07
N LEU A 20 -34.16 8.80 -26.72
CA LEU A 20 -34.81 8.62 -25.41
C LEU A 20 -33.76 8.59 -24.27
N ILE A 21 -32.67 7.88 -24.49
CA ILE A 21 -31.54 7.84 -23.50
C ILE A 21 -30.95 9.22 -23.32
N LEU A 22 -30.68 9.96 -24.39
CA LEU A 22 -30.13 11.33 -24.32
C LEU A 22 -31.09 12.30 -23.63
N ALA A 23 -32.41 12.20 -23.96
CA ALA A 23 -33.42 13.02 -23.30
C ALA A 23 -33.61 12.67 -21.82
N ALA A 24 -33.55 11.40 -21.46
CA ALA A 24 -33.58 10.95 -20.08
C ALA A 24 -32.32 11.43 -19.33
N ARG A 25 -31.14 11.30 -19.94
CA ARG A 25 -29.87 11.77 -19.38
C ARG A 25 -29.89 13.28 -19.11
N SER A 26 -30.40 14.08 -20.05
CA SER A 26 -30.45 15.55 -19.89
C SER A 26 -31.38 16.02 -18.76
N LYS A 27 -32.40 15.21 -18.39
CA LYS A 27 -33.33 15.51 -17.31
C LYS A 27 -32.99 14.86 -15.98
N LEU A 28 -32.33 13.70 -16.00
CA LEU A 28 -32.06 12.90 -14.80
C LEU A 28 -30.64 13.10 -14.24
N VAL A 29 -29.70 13.50 -15.10
CA VAL A 29 -28.31 13.75 -14.69
C VAL A 29 -28.14 15.26 -14.46
N ASN A 30 -27.82 15.64 -13.24
CA ASN A 30 -27.45 17.02 -12.96
C ASN A 30 -26.13 17.32 -13.69
N ALA A 31 -26.18 18.17 -14.71
CA ALA A 31 -25.02 18.60 -15.51
C ALA A 31 -24.44 19.93 -15.00
N GLY A 32 -24.94 20.44 -13.86
CA GLY A 32 -24.46 21.66 -13.25
C GLY A 32 -23.30 21.43 -12.28
N ASP A 33 -22.69 22.55 -11.88
CA ASP A 33 -21.72 22.53 -10.82
C ASP A 33 -22.37 22.22 -9.48
N VAL A 34 -21.68 21.46 -8.67
CA VAL A 34 -22.05 21.14 -7.29
C VAL A 34 -21.00 21.72 -6.33
N VAL A 35 -21.43 21.99 -5.13
CA VAL A 35 -20.57 22.52 -4.07
C VAL A 35 -20.34 21.42 -3.03
N ILE A 36 -19.07 21.19 -2.71
CA ILE A 36 -18.65 20.33 -1.60
C ILE A 36 -18.13 21.26 -0.50
N GLU A 37 -18.83 21.31 0.61
CA GLU A 37 -18.44 22.04 1.81
C GLU A 37 -17.64 21.09 2.72
N ILE A 38 -16.46 21.54 3.14
CA ILE A 38 -15.52 20.73 3.94
C ILE A 38 -15.39 21.34 5.33
N ASN A 39 -15.57 20.51 6.37
CA ASN A 39 -15.45 20.87 7.79
C ASN A 39 -16.32 22.05 8.23
N ASN A 40 -17.41 22.35 7.53
CA ASN A 40 -18.27 23.52 7.72
C ASN A 40 -17.52 24.88 7.61
N GLU A 41 -16.40 24.91 6.87
CA GLU A 41 -15.58 26.09 6.66
C GLU A 41 -15.88 26.71 5.29
N ALA A 42 -16.26 28.00 5.28
CA ALA A 42 -16.68 28.68 4.05
C ALA A 42 -15.54 28.89 3.05
N ASP A 43 -14.30 28.89 3.50
CA ASP A 43 -13.07 29.00 2.70
C ASP A 43 -12.58 27.65 2.16
N LYS A 44 -13.08 26.54 2.71
CA LYS A 44 -12.77 25.18 2.24
C LYS A 44 -13.93 24.60 1.42
N GLN A 45 -14.37 25.33 0.38
CA GLN A 45 -15.41 24.87 -0.54
C GLN A 45 -14.84 24.53 -1.92
N ILE A 46 -15.25 23.39 -2.46
CA ILE A 46 -14.93 22.96 -3.81
C ILE A 46 -16.15 23.11 -4.71
N ARG A 47 -16.00 23.79 -5.84
CA ARG A 47 -16.98 23.80 -6.93
C ARG A 47 -16.50 22.88 -8.05
N THR A 48 -17.31 21.93 -8.45
CA THR A 48 -16.94 20.90 -9.43
C THR A 48 -18.15 20.48 -10.25
N PRO A 49 -17.98 20.06 -11.52
CA PRO A 49 -19.04 19.40 -12.26
C PRO A 49 -19.51 18.14 -11.56
N ALA A 50 -20.81 17.88 -11.58
CA ALA A 50 -21.37 16.62 -11.08
C ALA A 50 -20.93 15.43 -11.95
N GLY A 51 -20.74 14.25 -11.32
CA GLY A 51 -20.56 12.97 -12.02
C GLY A 51 -19.33 12.16 -11.69
N ASP A 52 -18.30 12.77 -11.12
CA ASP A 52 -17.06 12.05 -10.72
C ASP A 52 -17.19 11.43 -9.32
N LYS A 53 -16.20 10.64 -8.94
CA LYS A 53 -16.05 10.11 -7.58
C LYS A 53 -15.47 11.17 -6.64
N LEU A 54 -15.90 11.14 -5.38
CA LEU A 54 -15.44 12.10 -4.38
C LEU A 54 -13.91 12.07 -4.21
N LEU A 55 -13.29 10.88 -4.24
CA LEU A 55 -11.84 10.73 -4.17
C LEU A 55 -11.13 11.52 -5.28
N ASN A 56 -11.56 11.35 -6.53
CA ASN A 56 -10.97 12.04 -7.68
C ASN A 56 -11.20 13.55 -7.60
N THR A 57 -12.40 13.95 -7.21
CA THR A 57 -12.75 15.36 -7.03
C THR A 57 -11.85 16.04 -5.99
N LEU A 58 -11.65 15.40 -4.84
CA LEU A 58 -10.75 15.91 -3.78
C LEU A 58 -9.31 16.00 -4.29
N THR A 59 -8.80 14.94 -4.92
CA THR A 59 -7.45 14.89 -5.49
C THR A 59 -7.21 15.99 -6.53
N SER A 60 -8.17 16.22 -7.43
CA SER A 60 -8.08 17.28 -8.46
C SER A 60 -8.08 18.69 -7.87
N ASN A 61 -8.55 18.85 -6.64
CA ASN A 61 -8.53 20.11 -5.89
C ASN A 61 -7.41 20.18 -4.84
N GLY A 62 -6.39 19.30 -4.92
CA GLY A 62 -5.22 19.33 -4.05
C GLY A 62 -5.45 18.75 -2.67
N ILE A 63 -6.56 18.05 -2.43
CA ILE A 63 -6.87 17.38 -1.17
C ILE A 63 -6.66 15.86 -1.38
N PHE A 64 -5.60 15.33 -0.78
CA PHE A 64 -5.16 13.97 -0.99
C PHE A 64 -5.63 13.07 0.15
N VAL A 65 -6.68 12.29 -0.10
CA VAL A 65 -7.19 11.29 0.82
C VAL A 65 -6.45 9.97 0.58
N SER A 66 -6.10 9.29 1.66
CA SER A 66 -5.43 7.99 1.63
C SER A 66 -6.16 6.99 0.73
N SER A 67 -5.46 6.31 -0.16
CA SER A 67 -6.05 5.29 -1.04
C SER A 67 -4.99 4.30 -1.56
N ALA A 68 -4.71 3.22 -0.83
CA ALA A 68 -3.70 2.23 -1.23
C ALA A 68 -4.07 1.51 -2.54
N CYS A 69 -5.37 1.26 -2.80
CA CYS A 69 -5.85 0.59 -4.01
C CYS A 69 -6.03 1.54 -5.21
N GLY A 70 -5.74 2.85 -5.06
CA GLY A 70 -5.92 3.84 -6.12
C GLY A 70 -7.39 4.03 -6.53
N GLY A 71 -8.32 3.91 -5.59
CA GLY A 71 -9.75 4.13 -5.85
C GLY A 71 -10.54 2.86 -6.23
N GLY A 72 -9.91 1.68 -6.22
CA GLY A 72 -10.54 0.40 -6.56
C GLY A 72 -11.58 -0.12 -5.55
N GLY A 73 -11.67 0.48 -4.36
CA GLY A 73 -12.65 0.09 -3.32
C GLY A 73 -12.26 -1.14 -2.50
N SER A 74 -11.02 -1.62 -2.61
CA SER A 74 -10.57 -2.87 -1.98
C SER A 74 -9.74 -2.69 -0.70
N CYS A 75 -9.21 -1.48 -0.42
CA CYS A 75 -8.35 -1.26 0.75
C CYS A 75 -9.06 -0.63 1.95
N GLY A 76 -10.24 -0.02 1.76
CA GLY A 76 -10.99 0.62 2.84
C GLY A 76 -10.36 1.89 3.43
N GLN A 77 -9.26 2.42 2.89
CA GLN A 77 -8.50 3.52 3.49
C GLN A 77 -9.06 4.91 3.21
N CYS A 78 -9.74 5.12 2.06
CA CYS A 78 -10.24 6.45 1.68
C CYS A 78 -11.48 6.86 2.47
N ARG A 79 -11.40 6.74 3.78
CA ARG A 79 -12.50 7.05 4.71
C ARG A 79 -12.68 8.56 4.85
N VAL A 80 -13.91 8.98 4.70
CA VAL A 80 -14.36 10.37 4.92
C VAL A 80 -15.70 10.33 5.64
N THR A 81 -16.03 11.37 6.40
CA THR A 81 -17.36 11.47 6.98
C THR A 81 -18.23 12.33 6.06
N VAL A 82 -19.30 11.76 5.50
CA VAL A 82 -20.26 12.47 4.67
C VAL A 82 -21.49 12.79 5.51
N LYS A 83 -21.74 14.07 5.74
CA LYS A 83 -22.91 14.54 6.52
C LYS A 83 -24.15 14.69 5.65
N GLU A 84 -23.97 15.20 4.42
CA GLU A 84 -25.06 15.44 3.47
C GLU A 84 -24.62 15.13 2.03
N GLY A 85 -25.51 14.65 1.20
CA GLY A 85 -25.32 14.56 -0.24
C GLY A 85 -24.60 13.30 -0.76
N GLY A 86 -24.21 12.37 0.12
CA GLY A 86 -23.41 11.17 -0.25
C GLY A 86 -24.22 10.02 -0.88
N GLY A 87 -25.54 10.09 -0.92
CA GLY A 87 -26.40 8.99 -1.35
C GLY A 87 -26.32 7.77 -0.43
N ASP A 88 -26.89 6.64 -0.87
CA ASP A 88 -26.88 5.41 -0.08
C ASP A 88 -25.50 4.77 -0.05
N ILE A 89 -25.20 4.10 1.07
CA ILE A 89 -23.95 3.33 1.24
C ILE A 89 -24.02 2.07 0.36
N LEU A 90 -22.90 1.77 -0.32
CA LEU A 90 -22.81 0.62 -1.21
C LEU A 90 -22.39 -0.64 -0.44
N PRO A 91 -22.81 -1.85 -0.90
CA PRO A 91 -22.34 -3.11 -0.31
C PRO A 91 -20.81 -3.25 -0.28
N THR A 92 -20.11 -2.70 -1.28
CA THR A 92 -18.64 -2.67 -1.35
C THR A 92 -18.01 -1.86 -0.22
N GLU A 93 -18.68 -0.82 0.28
CA GLU A 93 -18.20 -0.04 1.41
C GLU A 93 -18.38 -0.79 2.73
N LEU A 94 -19.46 -1.54 2.87
CA LEU A 94 -19.79 -2.31 4.08
C LEU A 94 -18.85 -3.49 4.34
N SER A 95 -18.02 -3.89 3.36
CA SER A 95 -16.95 -4.85 3.60
C SER A 95 -15.76 -4.25 4.37
N HIS A 96 -15.66 -2.92 4.42
CA HIS A 96 -14.56 -2.19 5.05
C HIS A 96 -15.01 -1.23 6.17
N ILE A 97 -16.30 -0.90 6.23
CA ILE A 97 -16.86 0.05 7.20
C ILE A 97 -17.83 -0.71 8.09
N THR A 98 -17.66 -0.57 9.41
CA THR A 98 -18.61 -1.19 10.36
C THR A 98 -19.98 -0.54 10.25
N LYS A 99 -21.04 -1.25 10.65
CA LYS A 99 -22.40 -0.69 10.70
C LYS A 99 -22.50 0.53 11.63
N ARG A 100 -21.65 0.59 12.64
CA ARG A 100 -21.57 1.73 13.58
C ARG A 100 -21.02 2.95 12.86
N ASP A 101 -19.88 2.79 12.16
CA ASP A 101 -19.22 3.89 11.44
C ASP A 101 -20.08 4.39 10.28
N ALA A 102 -20.74 3.46 9.55
CA ALA A 102 -21.69 3.80 8.50
C ALA A 102 -22.83 4.70 9.03
N LYS A 103 -23.37 4.39 10.23
CA LYS A 103 -24.38 5.24 10.88
C LYS A 103 -23.84 6.60 11.32
N ALA A 104 -22.55 6.71 11.62
CA ALA A 104 -21.87 7.97 11.93
C ALA A 104 -21.54 8.80 10.67
N GLY A 105 -21.85 8.29 9.47
CA GLY A 105 -21.62 8.96 8.19
C GLY A 105 -20.29 8.62 7.53
N CYS A 106 -19.54 7.63 8.05
CA CYS A 106 -18.32 7.17 7.41
C CYS A 106 -18.61 6.54 6.05
N ARG A 107 -17.87 6.95 5.03
CA ARG A 107 -17.99 6.50 3.65
C ARG A 107 -16.60 6.29 3.04
N LEU A 108 -16.51 5.53 1.97
CA LEU A 108 -15.29 5.43 1.16
C LEU A 108 -15.37 6.45 0.01
N ALA A 109 -14.52 7.46 0.02
CA ALA A 109 -14.51 8.53 -0.98
C ALA A 109 -14.45 8.00 -2.43
N CYS A 110 -13.77 6.89 -2.67
CA CYS A 110 -13.70 6.24 -3.98
C CYS A 110 -15.01 5.58 -4.42
N GLN A 111 -15.96 5.35 -3.51
CA GLN A 111 -17.27 4.77 -3.83
C GLN A 111 -18.38 5.81 -3.90
N VAL A 112 -18.18 6.96 -3.24
CA VAL A 112 -19.16 8.07 -3.24
C VAL A 112 -19.11 8.82 -4.58
N ALA A 113 -20.26 8.93 -5.25
CA ALA A 113 -20.40 9.72 -6.47
C ALA A 113 -20.88 11.13 -6.13
N VAL A 114 -20.21 12.14 -6.67
CA VAL A 114 -20.55 13.56 -6.51
C VAL A 114 -21.68 13.90 -7.49
N LYS A 115 -22.93 13.85 -7.01
CA LYS A 115 -24.13 14.09 -7.85
C LYS A 115 -24.91 15.34 -7.50
N GLN A 116 -24.69 15.89 -6.31
CA GLN A 116 -25.38 17.04 -5.73
C GLN A 116 -24.47 17.73 -4.74
N ASN A 117 -24.90 18.85 -4.17
CA ASN A 117 -24.17 19.51 -3.11
C ASN A 117 -23.92 18.55 -1.94
N MET A 118 -22.74 18.62 -1.36
CA MET A 118 -22.30 17.72 -0.30
C MET A 118 -21.74 18.50 0.88
N LYS A 119 -21.86 17.93 2.09
CA LYS A 119 -21.10 18.34 3.26
C LYS A 119 -20.28 17.16 3.75
N ILE A 120 -18.99 17.37 3.89
CA ILE A 120 -18.06 16.34 4.33
C ILE A 120 -17.17 16.86 5.46
N GLU A 121 -16.70 15.93 6.28
CA GLU A 121 -15.65 16.20 7.28
C GLU A 121 -14.42 15.37 6.93
N LEU A 122 -13.27 16.00 6.97
CA LEU A 122 -11.96 15.42 6.74
C LEU A 122 -11.07 15.70 7.95
N PRO A 123 -10.22 14.73 8.37
CA PRO A 123 -9.19 14.97 9.38
C PRO A 123 -8.25 16.11 8.97
N GLU A 124 -7.80 16.90 9.95
CA GLU A 124 -6.90 18.04 9.70
C GLU A 124 -5.56 17.62 9.05
N GLU A 125 -5.08 16.43 9.34
CA GLU A 125 -3.83 15.87 8.79
C GLU A 125 -3.84 15.78 7.26
N ILE A 126 -5.02 15.61 6.65
CA ILE A 126 -5.17 15.54 5.19
C ILE A 126 -4.74 16.82 4.50
N PHE A 127 -4.92 17.98 5.14
CA PHE A 127 -4.54 19.28 4.56
C PHE A 127 -3.01 19.52 4.59
N GLY A 128 -2.26 18.71 5.34
CA GLY A 128 -0.79 18.71 5.34
C GLY A 128 -0.15 17.85 4.25
N VAL A 129 -0.93 17.05 3.53
CA VAL A 129 -0.42 16.19 2.46
C VAL A 129 -0.02 17.02 1.25
N LYS A 130 1.19 16.79 0.75
CA LYS A 130 1.75 17.46 -0.43
C LYS A 130 2.08 16.47 -1.54
N LYS A 131 2.38 17.02 -2.71
CA LYS A 131 2.86 16.30 -3.89
C LYS A 131 4.27 16.77 -4.24
N TRP A 132 5.19 15.83 -4.51
CA TRP A 132 6.56 16.13 -4.91
C TRP A 132 6.93 15.37 -6.16
N GLU A 133 7.70 16.01 -7.03
CA GLU A 133 8.41 15.35 -8.12
C GLU A 133 9.82 15.00 -7.64
N CYS A 134 10.05 13.74 -7.33
CA CYS A 134 11.31 13.21 -6.83
C CYS A 134 12.17 12.65 -7.96
N GLU A 135 13.48 12.55 -7.72
CA GLU A 135 14.43 11.95 -8.66
C GLU A 135 14.88 10.58 -8.15
N VAL A 136 14.91 9.58 -9.02
CA VAL A 136 15.45 8.26 -8.70
C VAL A 136 16.97 8.37 -8.47
N ILE A 137 17.42 8.02 -7.26
CA ILE A 137 18.83 7.91 -6.91
C ILE A 137 19.34 6.54 -7.33
N SER A 138 18.62 5.50 -6.95
CA SER A 138 18.94 4.10 -7.25
C SER A 138 17.66 3.25 -7.26
N ASN A 139 17.73 2.10 -7.94
CA ASN A 139 16.64 1.13 -8.01
C ASN A 139 17.23 -0.28 -8.15
N ASP A 140 17.83 -0.77 -7.06
CA ASP A 140 18.67 -1.96 -7.07
C ASP A 140 17.95 -3.17 -6.51
N ASN A 141 18.20 -4.36 -7.05
CA ASN A 141 17.74 -5.60 -6.46
C ASN A 141 18.34 -5.79 -5.07
N LYS A 142 17.49 -6.11 -4.08
CA LYS A 142 17.89 -6.55 -2.75
C LYS A 142 17.56 -8.01 -2.51
N ALA A 143 16.64 -8.55 -3.29
CA ALA A 143 16.28 -9.95 -3.33
C ALA A 143 15.84 -10.32 -4.74
N THR A 144 15.60 -11.59 -4.98
CA THR A 144 15.21 -12.11 -6.31
C THR A 144 14.07 -11.32 -6.94
N PHE A 145 13.07 -10.94 -6.15
CA PHE A 145 11.85 -10.29 -6.61
C PHE A 145 11.56 -8.95 -5.91
N ILE A 146 12.58 -8.37 -5.24
CA ILE A 146 12.43 -7.10 -4.50
C ILE A 146 13.54 -6.15 -4.91
N LYS A 147 13.14 -4.94 -5.32
CA LYS A 147 14.03 -3.80 -5.50
C LYS A 147 13.91 -2.81 -4.34
N GLU A 148 15.03 -2.20 -3.99
CA GLU A 148 15.07 -0.99 -3.18
C GLU A 148 15.06 0.21 -4.11
N LEU A 149 13.96 0.98 -4.10
CA LEU A 149 13.86 2.26 -4.78
C LEU A 149 14.23 3.38 -3.81
N LYS A 150 15.27 4.15 -4.14
CA LYS A 150 15.63 5.40 -3.43
C LYS A 150 15.28 6.60 -4.28
N LEU A 151 14.49 7.49 -3.72
CA LEU A 151 14.09 8.75 -4.32
C LEU A 151 14.72 9.91 -3.57
N ARG A 152 15.22 10.91 -4.30
CA ARG A 152 15.67 12.20 -3.76
C ARG A 152 14.49 13.16 -3.71
N ILE A 153 14.22 13.69 -2.53
CA ILE A 153 13.23 14.75 -2.35
C ILE A 153 13.81 16.06 -2.93
N PRO A 154 13.00 16.93 -3.56
CA PRO A 154 13.46 18.22 -4.06
C PRO A 154 14.18 19.04 -2.99
N GLU A 155 15.20 19.78 -3.40
CA GLU A 155 16.00 20.60 -2.49
C GLU A 155 15.13 21.63 -1.74
N GLY A 156 15.33 21.72 -0.42
CA GLY A 156 14.55 22.60 0.46
C GLY A 156 13.19 22.04 0.91
N GLU A 157 12.76 20.90 0.36
CA GLU A 157 11.53 20.23 0.80
C GLU A 157 11.81 19.15 1.85
N VAL A 158 10.81 18.90 2.68
CA VAL A 158 10.82 17.84 3.71
C VAL A 158 9.51 17.08 3.64
N VAL A 159 9.58 15.76 3.71
CA VAL A 159 8.42 14.90 3.94
C VAL A 159 8.34 14.58 5.43
N PRO A 160 7.41 15.22 6.18
CA PRO A 160 7.34 15.08 7.64
C PRO A 160 6.55 13.84 8.03
N PHE A 161 7.15 12.67 7.97
CA PHE A 161 6.47 11.40 8.28
C PHE A 161 6.86 10.83 9.65
N ARG A 162 6.04 9.92 10.15
CA ARG A 162 6.33 9.03 11.27
C ARG A 162 6.73 7.66 10.74
N ALA A 163 7.60 6.94 11.46
CA ALA A 163 7.95 5.56 11.14
C ALA A 163 6.68 4.68 11.03
N GLY A 164 6.62 3.81 10.03
CA GLY A 164 5.41 3.06 9.66
C GLY A 164 4.49 3.81 8.69
N GLY A 165 4.80 5.07 8.36
CA GLY A 165 4.08 5.83 7.35
C GLY A 165 4.37 5.34 5.92
N TYR A 166 3.52 5.74 4.98
CA TYR A 166 3.64 5.41 3.57
C TYR A 166 3.46 6.66 2.67
N ILE A 167 3.91 6.53 1.44
CA ILE A 167 3.63 7.49 0.37
C ILE A 167 2.81 6.83 -0.73
N GLN A 168 2.16 7.63 -1.56
CA GLN A 168 1.57 7.17 -2.80
C GLN A 168 2.47 7.56 -3.97
N ILE A 169 2.65 6.62 -4.90
CA ILE A 169 3.35 6.86 -6.17
C ILE A 169 2.31 6.98 -7.28
N GLU A 170 2.50 7.98 -8.14
CA GLU A 170 1.76 8.13 -9.38
C GLU A 170 2.48 7.40 -10.50
N CYS A 171 1.80 6.43 -11.10
CA CYS A 171 2.24 5.72 -12.28
C CYS A 171 1.61 6.34 -13.51
N PRO A 172 2.37 6.94 -14.43
CA PRO A 172 1.83 7.46 -15.69
C PRO A 172 1.41 6.32 -16.63
N PRO A 173 0.67 6.61 -17.70
CA PRO A 173 0.49 5.65 -18.80
C PRO A 173 1.85 5.13 -19.28
N HIS A 174 1.99 3.81 -19.41
CA HIS A 174 3.26 3.19 -19.79
C HIS A 174 3.07 1.88 -20.55
N LYS A 175 4.12 1.47 -21.23
CA LYS A 175 4.31 0.12 -21.75
C LYS A 175 5.72 -0.34 -21.41
N VAL A 176 5.82 -1.34 -20.55
CA VAL A 176 7.07 -1.84 -20.00
C VAL A 176 7.16 -3.34 -20.21
N ALA A 177 8.23 -3.79 -20.86
CA ALA A 177 8.53 -5.22 -21.02
C ALA A 177 9.48 -5.68 -19.90
N TYR A 178 9.20 -6.83 -19.29
CA TYR A 178 10.06 -7.39 -18.24
C TYR A 178 11.44 -7.81 -18.78
N ALA A 179 11.52 -8.06 -20.09
CA ALA A 179 12.79 -8.31 -20.77
C ALA A 179 13.80 -7.16 -20.68
N ASP A 180 13.29 -5.92 -20.44
CA ASP A 180 14.09 -4.71 -20.34
C ASP A 180 14.53 -4.39 -18.88
N PHE A 181 14.09 -5.21 -17.91
CA PHE A 181 14.48 -5.02 -16.52
C PHE A 181 15.95 -5.39 -16.30
N ASP A 182 16.62 -4.54 -15.56
CA ASP A 182 17.95 -4.84 -15.04
C ASP A 182 17.80 -5.81 -13.84
N VAL A 183 18.10 -7.08 -14.10
CA VAL A 183 18.08 -8.17 -13.11
C VAL A 183 19.49 -8.75 -13.02
N PRO A 184 20.18 -8.65 -11.86
CA PRO A 184 21.49 -9.21 -11.64
C PRO A 184 21.54 -10.71 -11.92
N ASP A 185 22.70 -11.20 -12.42
CA ASP A 185 22.88 -12.60 -12.81
C ASP A 185 22.58 -13.59 -11.69
N GLU A 186 22.86 -13.23 -10.44
CA GLU A 186 22.58 -14.06 -9.27
C GLU A 186 21.08 -14.38 -9.08
N TYR A 187 20.17 -13.51 -9.55
CA TYR A 187 18.72 -13.70 -9.47
C TYR A 187 18.10 -14.23 -10.76
N ARG A 188 18.85 -14.19 -11.86
CA ARG A 188 18.33 -14.47 -13.20
C ARG A 188 17.77 -15.88 -13.38
N SER A 189 18.38 -16.86 -12.73
CA SER A 189 17.94 -18.26 -12.80
C SER A 189 16.49 -18.48 -12.32
N ASP A 190 16.04 -17.76 -11.28
CA ASP A 190 14.66 -17.82 -10.81
C ASP A 190 13.69 -17.11 -11.77
N TRP A 191 14.11 -15.98 -12.39
CA TRP A 191 13.34 -15.28 -13.40
C TRP A 191 13.12 -16.14 -14.65
N ASP A 192 14.16 -16.85 -15.11
CA ASP A 192 14.08 -17.79 -16.23
C ASP A 192 13.21 -19.00 -15.90
N LYS A 193 13.38 -19.58 -14.69
CA LYS A 193 12.60 -20.72 -14.20
C LYS A 193 11.09 -20.44 -14.21
N PHE A 194 10.68 -19.24 -13.83
CA PHE A 194 9.27 -18.82 -13.83
C PHE A 194 8.86 -18.15 -15.15
N ASN A 195 9.76 -18.06 -16.14
CA ASN A 195 9.53 -17.42 -17.44
C ASN A 195 8.94 -16.01 -17.31
N LEU A 196 9.51 -15.19 -16.41
CA LEU A 196 8.97 -13.86 -16.09
C LEU A 196 9.27 -12.83 -17.15
N PHE A 197 10.36 -12.97 -17.90
CA PHE A 197 10.75 -12.03 -18.97
C PHE A 197 9.74 -11.92 -20.13
N ARG A 198 8.77 -12.83 -20.21
CA ARG A 198 7.69 -12.79 -21.22
C ARG A 198 6.65 -11.71 -20.97
N TYR A 199 6.55 -11.20 -19.75
CA TYR A 199 5.47 -10.29 -19.40
C TYR A 199 5.69 -8.87 -19.92
N VAL A 200 4.58 -8.21 -20.24
CA VAL A 200 4.53 -6.81 -20.63
C VAL A 200 3.41 -6.15 -19.81
N SER A 201 3.74 -5.08 -19.12
CA SER A 201 2.75 -4.22 -18.45
C SER A 201 2.40 -3.07 -19.37
N GLU A 202 1.13 -2.92 -19.70
CA GLU A 202 0.63 -1.81 -20.51
C GLU A 202 -0.55 -1.14 -19.80
N VAL A 203 -0.43 0.15 -19.57
CA VAL A 203 -1.41 0.96 -18.83
C VAL A 203 -1.67 2.24 -19.59
N LYS A 204 -2.95 2.55 -19.80
CA LYS A 204 -3.40 3.71 -20.59
C LYS A 204 -3.81 4.91 -19.74
N GLU A 205 -4.09 4.69 -18.47
CA GLU A 205 -4.55 5.72 -17.54
C GLU A 205 -3.63 5.80 -16.32
N PRO A 206 -3.39 7.00 -15.77
CA PRO A 206 -2.61 7.14 -14.56
C PRO A 206 -3.18 6.33 -13.40
N THR A 207 -2.32 5.78 -12.58
CA THR A 207 -2.69 4.95 -11.43
C THR A 207 -1.87 5.37 -10.20
N LEU A 208 -2.50 5.36 -9.03
CA LEU A 208 -1.85 5.60 -7.74
C LEU A 208 -1.78 4.31 -6.93
N ARG A 209 -0.67 4.08 -6.21
CA ARG A 209 -0.53 3.00 -5.23
C ARG A 209 0.31 3.45 -4.05
N ALA A 210 -0.04 2.93 -2.88
CA ALA A 210 0.68 3.17 -1.63
C ALA A 210 1.88 2.24 -1.48
N TYR A 211 2.95 2.77 -0.88
CA TYR A 211 4.15 2.03 -0.50
C TYR A 211 4.66 2.53 0.84
N SER A 212 4.82 1.61 1.79
CA SER A 212 5.39 1.91 3.10
C SER A 212 6.86 2.28 2.98
N MET A 213 7.26 3.32 3.69
CA MET A 213 8.65 3.79 3.68
C MET A 213 9.55 2.86 4.49
N ALA A 214 10.72 2.55 3.94
CA ALA A 214 11.75 1.75 4.59
C ALA A 214 12.77 2.62 5.34
N ASN A 215 12.93 3.89 4.94
CA ASN A 215 13.72 4.85 5.71
C ASN A 215 12.96 5.30 6.96
N TYR A 216 13.70 5.68 8.00
CA TYR A 216 13.13 6.32 9.19
C TYR A 216 13.29 7.85 9.12
N PRO A 217 12.58 8.64 9.95
CA PRO A 217 12.51 10.11 9.79
C PRO A 217 13.84 10.87 9.79
N GLU A 218 14.91 10.33 10.40
CA GLU A 218 16.22 10.98 10.39
C GLU A 218 17.08 10.68 9.14
N GLU A 219 16.68 9.73 8.30
CA GLU A 219 17.24 9.57 6.94
C GLU A 219 16.65 10.61 6.00
N LYS A 220 17.05 11.87 6.21
CA LYS A 220 16.47 13.06 5.56
C LYS A 220 16.84 13.17 4.09
N GLY A 221 16.00 13.88 3.32
CA GLY A 221 16.23 14.15 1.90
C GLY A 221 15.94 12.99 0.95
N ILE A 222 15.53 11.83 1.48
CA ILE A 222 15.23 10.64 0.70
C ILE A 222 13.91 9.98 1.10
N ILE A 223 13.32 9.26 0.15
CA ILE A 223 12.32 8.23 0.38
C ILE A 223 12.90 6.90 -0.09
N MET A 224 12.81 5.88 0.75
CA MET A 224 13.29 4.54 0.46
C MET A 224 12.14 3.53 0.55
N LEU A 225 11.98 2.72 -0.48
CA LEU A 225 10.89 1.74 -0.61
C LEU A 225 11.45 0.37 -0.94
N ASN A 226 10.82 -0.69 -0.43
CA ASN A 226 11.09 -2.06 -0.86
C ASN A 226 9.91 -2.55 -1.71
N VAL A 227 10.14 -2.75 -3.00
CA VAL A 227 9.09 -3.02 -3.97
C VAL A 227 9.22 -4.41 -4.57
N ARG A 228 8.31 -5.29 -4.18
CA ARG A 228 8.21 -6.61 -4.79
C ARG A 228 7.52 -6.52 -6.14
N ILE A 229 8.09 -7.18 -7.16
CA ILE A 229 7.41 -7.36 -8.43
C ILE A 229 6.15 -8.23 -8.27
N ALA A 230 5.01 -7.73 -8.70
CA ALA A 230 3.75 -8.47 -8.69
C ALA A 230 3.57 -9.17 -10.03
N THR A 231 3.74 -10.48 -10.02
CA THR A 231 3.56 -11.34 -11.19
C THR A 231 2.16 -11.98 -11.17
N PRO A 232 1.62 -12.37 -12.33
CA PRO A 232 0.38 -13.13 -12.39
C PRO A 232 0.44 -14.38 -11.52
N PRO A 233 -0.66 -14.74 -10.83
CA PRO A 233 -0.70 -15.98 -10.07
C PRO A 233 -0.45 -17.20 -10.95
N PRO A 234 0.26 -18.24 -10.47
CA PRO A 234 0.56 -19.45 -11.27
C PRO A 234 -0.67 -20.14 -11.86
N LYS A 235 -1.83 -20.01 -11.20
CA LYS A 235 -3.11 -20.57 -11.66
C LYS A 235 -3.78 -19.76 -12.75
N VAL A 236 -3.36 -18.51 -12.97
CA VAL A 236 -3.93 -17.58 -13.97
C VAL A 236 -2.76 -16.85 -14.66
N PRO A 237 -1.91 -17.58 -15.41
CA PRO A 237 -0.68 -17.03 -15.99
C PRO A 237 -0.92 -15.96 -17.06
N ASP A 238 -2.14 -15.88 -17.61
CA ASP A 238 -2.53 -14.89 -18.60
C ASP A 238 -3.14 -13.61 -17.99
N ALA A 239 -3.23 -13.54 -16.66
CA ALA A 239 -3.58 -12.29 -15.99
C ALA A 239 -2.48 -11.23 -16.25
N PRO A 240 -2.86 -9.93 -16.28
CA PRO A 240 -1.87 -8.87 -16.44
C PRO A 240 -0.93 -8.82 -15.22
N PRO A 241 0.36 -8.50 -15.42
CA PRO A 241 1.28 -8.26 -14.31
C PRO A 241 0.90 -6.99 -13.55
N GLY A 242 1.43 -6.86 -12.33
CA GLY A 242 1.15 -5.70 -11.48
C GLY A 242 1.59 -4.39 -12.13
N ILE A 243 0.67 -3.44 -12.21
CA ILE A 243 0.85 -2.16 -12.90
C ILE A 243 1.98 -1.35 -12.28
N MET A 244 1.84 -1.01 -11.01
CA MET A 244 2.76 -0.10 -10.32
C MET A 244 4.13 -0.75 -10.09
N SER A 245 4.17 -2.01 -9.69
CA SER A 245 5.44 -2.71 -9.49
C SER A 245 6.23 -2.84 -10.79
N SER A 246 5.57 -3.07 -11.93
CA SER A 246 6.22 -3.08 -13.25
C SER A 246 6.81 -1.72 -13.62
N TYR A 247 6.05 -0.64 -13.39
CA TYR A 247 6.54 0.72 -13.58
C TYR A 247 7.77 1.00 -12.71
N ILE A 248 7.69 0.71 -11.41
CA ILE A 248 8.82 0.94 -10.49
C ILE A 248 10.04 0.14 -10.90
N TRP A 249 9.87 -1.11 -11.30
CA TRP A 249 11.00 -1.96 -11.72
C TRP A 249 11.69 -1.48 -13.00
N SER A 250 11.01 -0.70 -13.83
CA SER A 250 11.58 -0.09 -15.04
C SER A 250 12.35 1.20 -14.79
N LEU A 251 12.19 1.83 -13.62
CA LEU A 251 12.83 3.11 -13.29
C LEU A 251 14.35 2.99 -13.21
N LYS A 252 15.02 4.04 -13.67
CA LYS A 252 16.48 4.16 -13.68
C LYS A 252 16.93 5.41 -12.95
N PRO A 253 18.16 5.46 -12.42
CA PRO A 253 18.72 6.68 -11.85
C PRO A 253 18.54 7.90 -12.77
N GLY A 254 18.06 9.00 -12.21
CA GLY A 254 17.73 10.24 -12.93
C GLY A 254 16.28 10.38 -13.39
N ASP A 255 15.49 9.27 -13.42
CA ASP A 255 14.07 9.35 -13.74
C ASP A 255 13.31 10.17 -12.69
N LYS A 256 12.20 10.79 -13.13
CA LYS A 256 11.31 11.56 -12.24
C LYS A 256 10.10 10.72 -11.83
N VAL A 257 9.78 10.80 -10.56
CA VAL A 257 8.66 10.07 -9.94
C VAL A 257 7.83 11.03 -9.11
N THR A 258 6.54 11.09 -9.39
CA THR A 258 5.61 11.88 -8.59
C THR A 258 5.13 11.07 -7.40
N ILE A 259 5.32 11.60 -6.20
CA ILE A 259 4.80 11.02 -4.96
C ILE A 259 3.87 12.01 -4.25
N SER A 260 2.98 11.49 -3.42
CA SER A 260 2.18 12.27 -2.49
C SER A 260 2.18 11.63 -1.12
N GLY A 261 2.02 12.45 -0.08
CA GLY A 261 2.05 11.97 1.30
C GLY A 261 2.41 13.06 2.31
N PRO A 262 2.88 12.68 3.49
CA PRO A 262 2.87 11.31 4.01
C PRO A 262 1.47 10.88 4.44
N PHE A 263 1.25 9.56 4.49
CA PHE A 263 0.07 8.92 5.04
C PHE A 263 0.46 7.85 6.04
N GLY A 264 -0.49 7.33 6.82
CA GLY A 264 -0.24 6.15 7.65
C GLY A 264 -1.17 6.05 8.84
N GLU A 265 -1.33 4.80 9.28
CA GLU A 265 -2.04 4.43 10.52
C GLU A 265 -1.24 3.38 11.30
N PHE A 266 -0.24 2.77 10.68
CA PHE A 266 0.60 1.74 11.25
C PHE A 266 1.74 2.35 12.09
N PHE A 267 1.38 2.97 13.21
CA PHE A 267 2.35 3.64 14.08
C PHE A 267 2.61 2.85 15.36
N ALA A 268 3.85 2.95 15.88
CA ALA A 268 4.18 2.40 17.17
C ALA A 268 3.35 3.08 18.26
N LYS A 269 2.83 2.27 19.19
CA LYS A 269 2.12 2.76 20.37
C LYS A 269 3.11 3.40 21.35
N GLU A 270 2.64 4.39 22.08
CA GLU A 270 3.41 5.09 23.12
C GLU A 270 3.17 4.41 24.46
N THR A 271 3.75 3.22 24.65
CA THR A 271 3.68 2.40 25.86
C THR A 271 5.07 1.92 26.25
N ASP A 272 5.18 1.23 27.37
CA ASP A 272 6.41 0.56 27.81
C ASP A 272 6.41 -0.96 27.51
N ALA A 273 5.38 -1.47 26.83
CA ALA A 273 5.25 -2.89 26.50
C ALA A 273 6.37 -3.36 25.57
N GLU A 274 6.72 -4.64 25.64
CA GLU A 274 7.68 -5.26 24.73
C GLU A 274 7.17 -5.18 23.28
N MET A 275 8.07 -4.88 22.35
CA MET A 275 7.76 -4.81 20.91
C MET A 275 8.30 -6.03 20.18
N VAL A 276 7.43 -6.78 19.53
CA VAL A 276 7.79 -7.93 18.71
C VAL A 276 7.47 -7.61 17.25
N PHE A 277 8.50 -7.39 16.45
CA PHE A 277 8.36 -7.14 15.01
C PHE A 277 8.44 -8.44 14.24
N ILE A 278 7.55 -8.63 13.24
CA ILE A 278 7.51 -9.83 12.41
C ILE A 278 7.40 -9.41 10.96
N GLY A 279 8.42 -9.76 10.17
CA GLY A 279 8.53 -9.32 8.77
C GLY A 279 8.73 -10.47 7.79
N GLY A 280 8.33 -10.25 6.53
CA GLY A 280 8.62 -11.17 5.43
C GLY A 280 8.55 -10.48 4.07
N GLY A 281 9.53 -10.73 3.21
CA GLY A 281 9.59 -10.11 1.90
C GLY A 281 9.61 -8.57 1.96
N ALA A 282 8.78 -7.90 1.15
CA ALA A 282 8.69 -6.44 1.12
C ALA A 282 8.15 -5.82 2.43
N GLY A 283 7.57 -6.63 3.33
CA GLY A 283 7.20 -6.20 4.68
C GLY A 283 8.40 -5.78 5.54
N MET A 284 9.61 -6.00 5.05
CA MET A 284 10.84 -5.41 5.61
C MET A 284 10.77 -3.88 5.69
N ALA A 285 10.10 -3.20 4.75
CA ALA A 285 10.09 -1.75 4.68
C ALA A 285 9.58 -1.09 5.99
N PRO A 286 8.33 -1.31 6.44
CA PRO A 286 7.86 -0.70 7.68
C PRO A 286 8.61 -1.22 8.91
N MET A 287 9.07 -2.47 8.90
CA MET A 287 9.86 -3.02 10.02
C MET A 287 11.18 -2.26 10.19
N ARG A 288 11.92 -2.03 9.10
CA ARG A 288 13.16 -1.25 9.13
C ARG A 288 12.88 0.17 9.63
N SER A 289 11.88 0.82 9.08
CA SER A 289 11.51 2.18 9.48
C SER A 289 11.24 2.28 10.98
N HIS A 290 10.42 1.40 11.54
CA HIS A 290 10.09 1.39 12.96
C HIS A 290 11.29 1.09 13.85
N ILE A 291 12.02 0.02 13.57
CA ILE A 291 13.11 -0.44 14.43
C ILE A 291 14.24 0.60 14.48
N PHE A 292 14.58 1.17 13.30
CA PHE A 292 15.60 2.23 13.25
C PHE A 292 15.14 3.49 13.98
N ASP A 293 13.86 3.85 13.86
CA ASP A 293 13.29 4.99 14.57
C ASP A 293 13.32 4.79 16.08
N GLN A 294 12.90 3.62 16.56
CA GLN A 294 12.91 3.29 17.99
C GLN A 294 14.32 3.32 18.58
N LEU A 295 15.29 2.74 17.89
CA LEU A 295 16.65 2.57 18.45
C LEU A 295 17.55 3.78 18.20
N LYS A 296 17.51 4.39 16.99
CA LYS A 296 18.45 5.46 16.60
C LYS A 296 17.94 6.86 16.92
N ARG A 297 16.63 7.13 16.78
CA ARG A 297 16.07 8.46 17.01
C ARG A 297 15.44 8.60 18.40
N LEU A 298 14.59 7.64 18.77
CA LEU A 298 13.85 7.69 20.04
C LEU A 298 14.64 7.13 21.22
N HIS A 299 15.74 6.40 20.95
CA HIS A 299 16.56 5.74 21.98
C HIS A 299 15.74 4.93 22.97
N SER A 300 14.77 4.18 22.43
CA SER A 300 13.83 3.38 23.21
C SER A 300 14.55 2.36 24.08
N THR A 301 14.16 2.30 25.34
CA THR A 301 14.66 1.29 26.31
C THR A 301 13.77 0.05 26.36
N ARG A 302 12.69 0.03 25.61
CA ARG A 302 11.77 -1.12 25.49
C ARG A 302 12.54 -2.34 24.99
N LYS A 303 12.15 -3.51 25.43
CA LYS A 303 12.65 -4.75 24.83
C LYS A 303 12.06 -4.88 23.44
N ILE A 304 12.92 -5.06 22.43
CA ILE A 304 12.54 -5.13 21.03
C ILE A 304 13.15 -6.39 20.41
N SER A 305 12.34 -7.15 19.70
CA SER A 305 12.82 -8.27 18.88
C SER A 305 12.28 -8.19 17.47
N PHE A 306 13.12 -8.56 16.49
CA PHE A 306 12.72 -8.62 15.09
C PHE A 306 12.90 -10.04 14.55
N TRP A 307 11.81 -10.60 14.05
CA TRP A 307 11.71 -11.94 13.50
C TRP A 307 11.40 -11.87 12.01
N TYR A 308 12.40 -12.16 11.19
CA TYR A 308 12.27 -12.06 9.74
C TYR A 308 12.25 -13.44 9.08
N GLY A 309 11.20 -13.70 8.29
CA GLY A 309 11.05 -14.90 7.48
C GLY A 309 11.47 -14.68 6.04
N ALA A 310 12.43 -15.46 5.55
CA ALA A 310 12.83 -15.50 4.15
C ALA A 310 12.75 -16.92 3.61
N ARG A 311 12.78 -17.11 2.28
CA ARG A 311 12.83 -18.45 1.68
C ARG A 311 14.24 -19.02 1.75
N SER A 312 15.23 -18.24 1.32
CA SER A 312 16.66 -18.57 1.30
C SER A 312 17.49 -17.32 1.58
N LEU A 313 18.81 -17.41 1.63
CA LEU A 313 19.68 -16.24 1.81
C LEU A 313 19.52 -15.18 0.72
N ARG A 314 19.19 -15.57 -0.51
CA ARG A 314 18.92 -14.64 -1.62
C ARG A 314 17.73 -13.69 -1.37
N GLU A 315 16.84 -14.05 -0.44
CA GLU A 315 15.67 -13.26 -0.09
C GLU A 315 15.86 -12.46 1.20
N MET A 316 17.07 -12.51 1.79
CA MET A 316 17.45 -11.77 2.99
C MET A 316 18.19 -10.49 2.59
N PHE A 317 17.87 -9.37 3.23
CA PHE A 317 18.52 -8.09 2.99
C PHE A 317 18.45 -7.19 4.22
N TYR A 318 19.37 -6.23 4.33
CA TYR A 318 19.63 -5.38 5.51
C TYR A 318 20.08 -6.16 6.76
N ASP A 319 20.46 -7.40 6.63
CA ASP A 319 20.94 -8.26 7.72
C ASP A 319 22.12 -7.64 8.46
N GLU A 320 23.13 -7.16 7.77
CA GLU A 320 24.29 -6.48 8.35
C GLU A 320 23.89 -5.25 9.20
N GLU A 321 22.90 -4.46 8.71
CA GLU A 321 22.40 -3.29 9.43
C GLU A 321 21.67 -3.69 10.73
N PHE A 322 20.83 -4.74 10.70
CA PHE A 322 20.13 -5.24 11.88
C PHE A 322 21.06 -5.94 12.87
N GLU A 323 22.04 -6.69 12.39
CA GLU A 323 23.08 -7.28 13.24
C GLU A 323 23.91 -6.21 13.94
N GLN A 324 24.26 -5.11 13.23
CA GLN A 324 24.95 -3.99 13.85
C GLN A 324 24.08 -3.32 14.92
N LEU A 325 22.78 -3.12 14.64
CA LEU A 325 21.84 -2.60 15.64
C LEU A 325 21.76 -3.48 16.88
N ALA A 326 21.76 -4.81 16.71
CA ALA A 326 21.72 -5.73 17.84
C ALA A 326 23.01 -5.70 18.67
N ARG A 327 24.16 -5.48 18.03
CA ARG A 327 25.43 -5.26 18.76
C ARG A 327 25.44 -3.96 19.56
N ASP A 328 24.85 -2.90 19.00
CA ASP A 328 24.86 -1.57 19.59
C ASP A 328 23.79 -1.34 20.66
N ASN A 329 22.71 -2.17 20.65
CA ASN A 329 21.55 -1.99 21.52
C ASN A 329 21.24 -3.30 22.26
N PRO A 330 21.60 -3.42 23.54
CA PRO A 330 21.41 -4.67 24.31
C PRO A 330 19.94 -5.05 24.55
N ASN A 331 19.01 -4.12 24.32
CA ASN A 331 17.58 -4.35 24.39
C ASN A 331 16.96 -4.78 23.04
N PHE A 332 17.75 -4.97 21.99
CA PHE A 332 17.31 -5.40 20.68
C PHE A 332 17.91 -6.75 20.26
N THR A 333 17.08 -7.62 19.69
CA THR A 333 17.53 -8.90 19.09
C THR A 333 16.97 -9.06 17.68
N PHE A 334 17.79 -9.66 16.80
CA PHE A 334 17.41 -9.94 15.42
C PHE A 334 17.50 -11.44 15.15
N HIS A 335 16.42 -12.01 14.59
CA HIS A 335 16.26 -13.43 14.31
C HIS A 335 15.77 -13.65 12.88
N VAL A 336 16.43 -14.57 12.17
CA VAL A 336 16.08 -14.93 10.80
C VAL A 336 15.70 -16.42 10.75
N ALA A 337 14.63 -16.73 10.03
CA ALA A 337 14.27 -18.09 9.69
C ALA A 337 14.19 -18.27 8.17
N LEU A 338 14.88 -19.30 7.65
CA LEU A 338 14.77 -19.68 6.24
C LEU A 338 13.83 -20.87 6.07
N SER A 339 12.76 -20.68 5.27
CA SER A 339 11.78 -21.74 5.04
C SER A 339 12.22 -22.79 4.04
N ASP A 340 13.14 -22.45 3.13
CA ASP A 340 13.67 -23.30 2.07
C ASP A 340 15.12 -22.90 1.74
N PRO A 341 16.07 -23.07 2.71
CA PRO A 341 17.47 -22.71 2.49
C PRO A 341 18.06 -23.57 1.37
N LEU A 342 18.85 -22.92 0.52
CA LEU A 342 19.56 -23.61 -0.55
C LEU A 342 20.81 -24.32 0.00
N PRO A 343 21.26 -25.44 -0.60
CA PRO A 343 22.48 -26.12 -0.15
C PRO A 343 23.71 -25.20 -0.11
N GLU A 344 23.82 -24.29 -1.06
CA GLU A 344 24.89 -23.29 -1.16
C GLU A 344 24.83 -22.21 -0.07
N ASP A 345 23.69 -22.01 0.57
CA ASP A 345 23.55 -21.03 1.66
C ASP A 345 24.39 -21.41 2.89
N ASN A 346 24.73 -22.70 3.05
CA ASN A 346 25.40 -23.23 4.25
C ASN A 346 24.77 -22.70 5.56
N TRP A 347 23.44 -22.56 5.56
CA TRP A 347 22.68 -21.96 6.64
C TRP A 347 22.73 -22.77 7.91
N THR A 348 23.08 -22.14 9.04
CA THR A 348 23.16 -22.74 10.37
C THR A 348 22.15 -22.15 11.36
N GLY A 349 21.37 -21.15 10.95
CA GLY A 349 20.34 -20.51 11.76
C GLY A 349 19.02 -21.28 11.76
N HIS A 350 17.95 -20.59 12.18
CA HIS A 350 16.63 -21.20 12.25
C HIS A 350 16.10 -21.58 10.86
N THR A 351 15.43 -22.73 10.77
CA THR A 351 14.75 -23.20 9.57
C THR A 351 13.26 -23.39 9.83
N GLY A 352 12.44 -23.13 8.79
CA GLY A 352 11.00 -23.23 8.84
C GLY A 352 10.27 -21.91 8.71
N PHE A 353 8.95 -21.92 8.84
CA PHE A 353 8.12 -20.72 8.77
C PHE A 353 8.27 -19.89 10.03
N ILE A 354 8.37 -18.55 9.85
CA ILE A 354 8.72 -17.63 10.93
C ILE A 354 7.78 -17.69 12.14
N HIS A 355 6.48 -17.93 11.94
CA HIS A 355 5.53 -18.04 13.04
C HIS A 355 5.83 -19.25 13.95
N ASN A 356 6.24 -20.40 13.39
CA ASN A 356 6.64 -21.56 14.17
C ASN A 356 7.95 -21.31 14.92
N VAL A 357 8.93 -20.72 14.23
CA VAL A 357 10.22 -20.39 14.82
C VAL A 357 10.07 -19.39 15.97
N LEU A 358 9.28 -18.35 15.79
CA LEU A 358 8.95 -17.37 16.83
C LEU A 358 8.27 -18.06 18.03
N TYR A 359 7.28 -18.92 17.77
CA TYR A 359 6.59 -19.65 18.84
C TYR A 359 7.54 -20.55 19.61
N GLU A 360 8.27 -21.43 18.93
CA GLU A 360 9.09 -22.47 19.56
C GLU A 360 10.31 -21.90 20.30
N ASN A 361 10.89 -20.81 19.81
CA ASN A 361 12.14 -20.27 20.38
C ASN A 361 11.91 -19.06 21.29
N TYR A 362 10.68 -18.53 21.36
CA TYR A 362 10.41 -17.34 22.15
C TYR A 362 9.05 -17.35 22.85
N LEU A 363 7.94 -17.36 22.11
CA LEU A 363 6.62 -17.10 22.71
C LEU A 363 6.10 -18.25 23.58
N ARG A 364 6.46 -19.51 23.29
CA ARG A 364 6.03 -20.66 24.09
C ARG A 364 6.43 -20.55 25.56
N ASP A 365 7.63 -20.04 25.81
CA ASP A 365 8.19 -19.93 27.16
C ASP A 365 8.17 -18.48 27.68
N HIS A 366 7.50 -17.56 26.93
CA HIS A 366 7.35 -16.18 27.35
C HIS A 366 6.34 -16.06 28.49
N PRO A 367 6.64 -15.31 29.58
CA PRO A 367 5.79 -15.28 30.78
C PRO A 367 4.41 -14.63 30.56
N ALA A 368 4.31 -13.67 29.64
CA ALA A 368 3.08 -12.94 29.35
C ALA A 368 3.10 -12.44 27.87
N PRO A 369 2.92 -13.34 26.89
CA PRO A 369 2.91 -12.94 25.48
C PRO A 369 1.74 -12.01 25.13
N GLU A 370 0.63 -12.06 25.88
CA GLU A 370 -0.54 -11.21 25.74
C GLU A 370 -0.28 -9.74 26.05
N ASP A 371 0.75 -9.44 26.83
CA ASP A 371 1.15 -8.08 27.19
C ASP A 371 2.11 -7.45 26.18
N CYS A 372 2.59 -8.20 25.18
CA CYS A 372 3.46 -7.69 24.12
C CYS A 372 2.65 -6.99 23.02
N GLU A 373 3.29 -6.06 22.33
CA GLU A 373 2.79 -5.44 21.11
C GLU A 373 3.46 -6.08 19.89
N PHE A 374 2.64 -6.57 18.96
CA PHE A 374 3.09 -7.26 17.77
C PHE A 374 2.88 -6.37 16.54
N TYR A 375 3.98 -6.06 15.86
CA TYR A 375 4.00 -5.27 14.63
C TYR A 375 4.38 -6.17 13.46
N MET A 376 3.49 -6.33 12.49
CA MET A 376 3.71 -7.31 11.46
C MET A 376 3.40 -6.79 10.05
N CYS A 377 4.21 -7.24 9.09
CA CYS A 377 4.00 -7.00 7.68
C CYS A 377 4.66 -8.09 6.84
N GLY A 378 3.92 -8.70 5.93
CA GLY A 378 4.44 -9.74 5.05
C GLY A 378 3.37 -10.35 4.15
N PRO A 379 3.68 -11.48 3.50
CA PRO A 379 2.73 -12.18 2.66
C PRO A 379 1.44 -12.56 3.42
N PRO A 380 0.25 -12.52 2.77
CA PRO A 380 -1.03 -12.79 3.43
C PRO A 380 -1.09 -14.11 4.17
N VAL A 381 -0.45 -15.16 3.63
CA VAL A 381 -0.38 -16.49 4.28
C VAL A 381 0.43 -16.44 5.58
N MET A 382 1.55 -15.68 5.59
CA MET A 382 2.34 -15.45 6.80
C MET A 382 1.53 -14.67 7.84
N ASN A 383 0.91 -13.56 7.43
CA ASN A 383 0.11 -12.72 8.32
C ASN A 383 -1.01 -13.53 8.98
N ALA A 384 -1.76 -14.32 8.20
CA ALA A 384 -2.83 -15.16 8.72
C ALA A 384 -2.32 -16.19 9.73
N ALA A 385 -1.17 -16.83 9.47
CA ALA A 385 -0.58 -17.82 10.37
C ALA A 385 -0.10 -17.19 11.69
N VAL A 386 0.55 -16.02 11.61
CA VAL A 386 1.00 -15.26 12.79
C VAL A 386 -0.20 -14.80 13.62
N ILE A 387 -1.22 -14.19 13.02
CA ILE A 387 -2.42 -13.72 13.72
C ILE A 387 -3.10 -14.89 14.45
N LYS A 388 -3.24 -16.04 13.76
CA LYS A 388 -3.82 -17.23 14.41
C LYS A 388 -3.01 -17.66 15.63
N MET A 389 -1.70 -17.77 15.50
CA MET A 389 -0.80 -18.14 16.59
C MET A 389 -0.91 -17.17 17.77
N LEU A 390 -0.92 -15.86 17.52
CA LEU A 390 -1.03 -14.83 18.56
C LEU A 390 -2.38 -14.91 19.30
N LYS A 391 -3.48 -15.11 18.57
CA LYS A 391 -4.80 -15.30 19.17
C LYS A 391 -4.89 -16.58 19.99
N ASP A 392 -4.27 -17.66 19.56
CA ASP A 392 -4.18 -18.92 20.32
C ASP A 392 -3.38 -18.72 21.63
N LEU A 393 -2.50 -17.71 21.71
CA LEU A 393 -1.76 -17.29 22.92
C LEU A 393 -2.51 -16.24 23.77
N GLY A 394 -3.72 -15.83 23.39
CA GLY A 394 -4.53 -14.88 24.14
C GLY A 394 -4.21 -13.41 23.86
N VAL A 395 -3.45 -13.12 22.80
CA VAL A 395 -3.16 -11.74 22.41
C VAL A 395 -4.43 -11.07 21.85
N GLU A 396 -4.79 -9.93 22.42
CA GLU A 396 -5.95 -9.15 22.00
C GLU A 396 -5.68 -8.42 20.64
N ASP A 397 -6.77 -8.20 19.88
CA ASP A 397 -6.67 -7.56 18.54
C ASP A 397 -5.98 -6.19 18.57
N GLU A 398 -6.12 -5.44 19.66
CA GLU A 398 -5.50 -4.12 19.82
C GLU A 398 -3.97 -4.17 19.93
N ASN A 399 -3.40 -5.33 20.31
CA ASN A 399 -1.96 -5.56 20.39
C ASN A 399 -1.38 -6.22 19.14
N ILE A 400 -2.21 -6.49 18.13
CA ILE A 400 -1.80 -7.02 16.82
C ILE A 400 -1.92 -5.93 15.78
N LEU A 401 -0.81 -5.29 15.46
CA LEU A 401 -0.74 -4.21 14.48
C LEU A 401 -0.23 -4.78 13.15
N LEU A 402 -1.02 -4.61 12.10
CA LEU A 402 -0.75 -5.15 10.77
C LEU A 402 -0.66 -4.03 9.74
N ASP A 403 0.43 -3.98 8.98
CA ASP A 403 0.50 -3.25 7.72
C ASP A 403 0.20 -4.23 6.58
N ASP A 404 -1.02 -4.15 6.03
CA ASP A 404 -1.49 -5.06 4.98
C ASP A 404 -1.34 -4.40 3.60
N PHE A 405 -0.44 -4.94 2.79
CA PHE A 405 -0.19 -4.43 1.43
C PHE A 405 -1.28 -4.86 0.42
N GLY A 406 -2.26 -5.62 0.87
CA GLY A 406 -3.28 -6.20 0.01
C GLY A 406 -2.71 -7.36 -0.85
N GLY A 407 -3.48 -8.43 -1.02
CA GLY A 407 -3.15 -9.59 -1.84
C GLY A 407 -4.01 -9.66 -3.09
#